data_ac8e57504f4e0e0f0a82b505f957d041
#
_entry.id   ac8e57504f4e0e0f0a82b505f957d041
#
_cell.length_a   1.000
_cell.length_b   1.000
_cell.length_c   1.000
_cell.angle_alpha   90.00
_cell.angle_beta   90.00
_cell.angle_gamma   90.00
#
_symmetry.space_group_name_H-M   'P 1'
#
loop_
_entity.id
_entity.type
_entity.pdbx_description
1 polymer ?
#
loop_
_entity_poly.entity_id
_entity_poly.type
_entity_poly.pdbx_seq_one_letter_code
_entity_poly.pdbx_strand_id
1 'polypeptide(L)'
;MYKAKISNQSNSDHINDGLKLKNAFITAALKCVPPGDKPEKKELENCFPYFKNEINLLKNIKVIIALGKVAFDACVDFYKKEYNLTKKIKFGHNNVYTLPNNILLVGCYHRSPRNVNTGRINERKMTLLFNKFFKLI
;
A
#
# COMPACT_ATOMS: atom_id res chain seq x y z
N MET A 1 11.52 -4.26 3.24
CA MET A 1 12.00 -3.34 2.18
C MET A 1 13.51 -3.44 1.98
N TYR A 2 14.34 -3.47 3.02
CA TYR A 2 15.78 -3.58 2.93
C TYR A 2 16.23 -4.85 2.16
N LYS A 3 15.73 -6.02 2.52
CA LYS A 3 16.02 -7.28 1.79
C LYS A 3 15.56 -7.27 0.31
N ALA A 4 14.62 -6.42 -0.04
CA ALA A 4 14.19 -6.21 -1.42
C ALA A 4 14.94 -5.03 -2.10
N LYS A 5 15.97 -4.48 -1.48
CA LYS A 5 16.79 -3.36 -1.98
C LYS A 5 15.99 -2.09 -2.30
N ILE A 6 14.84 -1.93 -1.65
CA ILE A 6 13.97 -0.73 -1.77
C ILE A 6 14.39 0.34 -0.77
N SER A 7 14.98 -0.03 0.37
CA SER A 7 15.57 0.91 1.33
C SER A 7 17.06 0.68 1.51
N ASN A 8 17.78 1.73 1.87
CA ASN A 8 19.22 1.70 2.11
C ASN A 8 19.59 1.06 3.45
N GLN A 9 18.65 1.00 4.40
CA GLN A 9 18.85 0.43 5.74
C GLN A 9 17.65 -0.38 6.20
N SER A 10 17.83 -1.21 7.22
CA SER A 10 16.80 -2.13 7.73
C SER A 10 15.92 -1.53 8.83
N ASN A 11 16.45 -0.55 9.56
CA ASN A 11 15.79 0.14 10.65
C ASN A 11 15.16 1.47 10.21
N SER A 12 14.20 1.95 11.01
CA SER A 12 13.57 3.25 10.87
C SER A 12 13.26 3.73 12.30
N ASP A 13 14.22 4.43 12.89
CA ASP A 13 14.20 4.76 14.30
C ASP A 13 13.66 6.18 14.55
N HIS A 14 14.03 7.14 13.71
CA HIS A 14 13.57 8.53 13.79
C HIS A 14 13.70 9.23 12.43
N ILE A 15 13.09 10.41 12.31
CA ILE A 15 12.98 11.16 11.03
C ILE A 15 14.33 11.50 10.38
N ASN A 16 15.40 11.59 11.17
CA ASN A 16 16.76 11.95 10.71
C ASN A 16 17.71 10.75 10.74
N ASP A 17 17.22 9.52 10.69
CA ASP A 17 18.04 8.30 10.77
C ASP A 17 18.76 7.96 9.46
N GLY A 18 18.55 8.74 8.40
CA GLY A 18 19.17 8.55 7.10
C GLY A 18 18.46 7.51 6.21
N LEU A 19 17.29 7.01 6.59
CA LEU A 19 16.50 6.10 5.76
C LEU A 19 16.13 6.76 4.43
N LYS A 20 16.46 6.09 3.34
CA LYS A 20 16.10 6.50 1.98
C LYS A 20 15.44 5.35 1.25
N LEU A 21 14.35 5.66 0.55
CA LEU A 21 13.66 4.71 -0.32
C LEU A 21 14.07 4.97 -1.78
N LYS A 22 14.31 3.89 -2.52
CA LYS A 22 14.61 3.94 -3.95
C LYS A 22 13.33 3.64 -4.73
N ASN A 23 12.94 4.56 -5.61
CA ASN A 23 11.76 4.40 -6.48
C ASN A 23 10.49 3.96 -5.74
N ALA A 24 10.33 4.36 -4.48
CA ALA A 24 9.20 3.98 -3.66
C ALA A 24 8.77 5.13 -2.76
N PHE A 25 7.48 5.24 -2.55
CA PHE A 25 6.84 6.15 -1.62
C PHE A 25 5.91 5.35 -0.69
N ILE A 26 5.94 5.63 0.60
CA ILE A 26 5.06 4.99 1.58
C ILE A 26 4.07 6.02 2.08
N THR A 27 2.80 5.66 2.03
CA THR A 27 1.74 6.46 2.62
C THR A 27 0.71 5.60 3.34
N ALA A 28 -0.15 6.22 4.12
CA ALA A 28 -1.27 5.56 4.79
C ALA A 28 -2.59 6.11 4.26
N ALA A 29 -3.56 5.23 4.04
CA ALA A 29 -4.92 5.62 3.67
C ALA A 29 -5.63 6.40 4.80
N LEU A 30 -5.27 6.10 6.04
CA LEU A 30 -5.70 6.80 7.25
C LEU A 30 -4.50 7.56 7.82
N LYS A 31 -4.64 8.88 8.03
CA LYS A 31 -3.56 9.76 8.48
C LYS A 31 -3.49 9.92 10.00
N CYS A 32 -4.47 9.43 10.72
CA CYS A 32 -4.55 9.44 12.19
C CYS A 32 -4.68 8.02 12.73
N VAL A 33 -4.39 7.84 14.01
CA VAL A 33 -4.64 6.57 14.70
C VAL A 33 -6.10 6.53 15.13
N PRO A 34 -6.91 5.58 14.60
CA PRO A 34 -8.31 5.50 14.95
C PRO A 34 -8.48 4.95 16.37
N PRO A 35 -9.51 5.37 17.12
CA PRO A 35 -9.85 4.78 18.41
C PRO A 35 -10.07 3.26 18.27
N GLY A 36 -9.44 2.46 19.16
CA GLY A 36 -9.57 1.00 19.16
C GLY A 36 -8.98 0.30 17.92
N ASP A 37 -8.03 0.92 17.22
CA ASP A 37 -7.33 0.37 16.03
C ASP A 37 -8.25 -0.07 14.88
N LYS A 38 -9.49 0.40 14.87
CA LYS A 38 -10.46 0.13 13.80
C LYS A 38 -10.91 1.44 13.18
N PRO A 39 -10.51 1.72 11.92
CA PRO A 39 -10.94 2.93 11.25
C PRO A 39 -12.44 2.89 10.96
N GLU A 40 -13.12 3.97 11.32
CA GLU A 40 -14.51 4.21 10.92
C GLU A 40 -14.57 4.77 9.49
N LYS A 41 -15.73 4.60 8.86
CA LYS A 41 -15.96 5.09 7.50
C LYS A 41 -15.73 6.60 7.39
N LYS A 42 -16.21 7.37 8.38
CA LYS A 42 -16.06 8.83 8.44
C LYS A 42 -14.58 9.26 8.52
N GLU A 43 -13.75 8.53 9.25
CA GLU A 43 -12.31 8.81 9.35
C GLU A 43 -11.61 8.60 8.01
N LEU A 44 -11.95 7.51 7.31
CA LEU A 44 -11.43 7.24 5.96
C LEU A 44 -11.89 8.31 4.96
N GLU A 45 -13.14 8.75 5.03
CA GLU A 45 -13.68 9.84 4.20
C GLU A 45 -12.95 11.17 4.48
N ASN A 46 -12.69 11.51 5.73
CA ASN A 46 -11.94 12.71 6.11
C ASN A 46 -10.47 12.67 5.65
N CYS A 47 -9.86 11.49 5.61
CA CYS A 47 -8.48 11.31 5.15
C CYS A 47 -8.35 11.19 3.62
N PHE A 48 -9.44 10.90 2.93
CA PHE A 48 -9.44 10.68 1.47
C PHE A 48 -8.84 11.83 0.65
N PRO A 49 -9.12 13.13 0.93
CA PRO A 49 -8.52 14.23 0.17
C PRO A 49 -6.99 14.25 0.23
N TYR A 50 -6.40 13.93 1.36
CA TYR A 50 -4.94 13.84 1.52
C TYR A 50 -4.36 12.69 0.70
N PHE A 51 -4.99 11.51 0.76
CA PHE A 51 -4.59 10.36 -0.04
C PHE A 51 -4.70 10.65 -1.55
N LYS A 52 -5.79 11.28 -1.98
CA LYS A 52 -6.00 11.73 -3.36
C LYS A 52 -4.89 12.68 -3.82
N ASN A 53 -4.54 13.67 -3.02
CA ASN A 53 -3.49 14.63 -3.34
C ASN A 53 -2.12 13.94 -3.49
N GLU A 54 -1.78 13.02 -2.60
CA GLU A 54 -0.53 12.25 -2.69
C GLU A 54 -0.45 11.42 -3.97
N ILE A 55 -1.51 10.67 -4.30
CA ILE A 55 -1.55 9.91 -5.56
C ILE A 55 -1.40 10.83 -6.78
N ASN A 56 -2.06 11.98 -6.79
CA ASN A 56 -1.99 12.93 -7.89
C ASN A 56 -0.60 13.57 -8.07
N LEU A 57 0.17 13.72 -6.99
CA LEU A 57 1.54 14.24 -7.03
C LEU A 57 2.54 13.21 -7.58
N LEU A 58 2.24 11.93 -7.42
CA LEU A 58 3.11 10.83 -7.87
C LEU A 58 2.88 10.53 -9.37
N LYS A 59 3.48 11.32 -10.26
CA LYS A 59 3.25 11.25 -11.72
C LYS A 59 3.70 9.94 -12.39
N ASN A 60 4.65 9.22 -11.80
CA ASN A 60 5.31 8.07 -12.41
C ASN A 60 4.97 6.75 -11.71
N ILE A 61 3.79 6.66 -11.07
CA ILE A 61 3.37 5.41 -10.44
C ILE A 61 3.23 4.31 -11.50
N LYS A 62 3.86 3.17 -11.25
CA LYS A 62 3.69 1.94 -12.04
C LYS A 62 2.94 0.86 -11.25
N VAL A 63 3.21 0.79 -9.94
CA VAL A 63 2.67 -0.24 -9.06
C VAL A 63 2.24 0.38 -7.74
N ILE A 64 1.06 0.02 -7.28
CA ILE A 64 0.56 0.30 -5.93
C ILE A 64 0.48 -1.02 -5.18
N ILE A 65 1.24 -1.17 -4.10
CA ILE A 65 1.16 -2.33 -3.21
C ILE A 65 0.36 -1.93 -1.98
N ALA A 66 -0.87 -2.41 -1.89
CA ALA A 66 -1.77 -2.12 -0.78
C ALA A 66 -1.55 -3.11 0.37
N LEU A 67 -1.01 -2.64 1.49
CA LEU A 67 -0.71 -3.43 2.67
C LEU A 67 -1.97 -3.55 3.56
N GLY A 68 -2.76 -4.56 3.32
CA GLY A 68 -4.01 -4.84 4.02
C GLY A 68 -5.26 -4.37 3.27
N LYS A 69 -6.42 -4.86 3.76
CA LYS A 69 -7.71 -4.61 3.13
C LYS A 69 -8.08 -3.12 3.12
N VAL A 70 -7.82 -2.40 4.21
CA VAL A 70 -8.14 -0.96 4.32
C VAL A 70 -7.40 -0.15 3.25
N ALA A 71 -6.09 -0.38 3.09
CA ALA A 71 -5.31 0.29 2.05
C ALA A 71 -5.76 -0.09 0.63
N PHE A 72 -6.12 -1.36 0.43
CA PHE A 72 -6.64 -1.83 -0.85
C PHE A 72 -7.97 -1.18 -1.21
N ASP A 73 -8.92 -1.16 -0.28
CA ASP A 73 -10.24 -0.57 -0.48
C ASP A 73 -10.13 0.94 -0.74
N ALA A 74 -9.22 1.66 -0.04
CA ALA A 74 -8.98 3.08 -0.29
C ALA A 74 -8.47 3.36 -1.72
N CYS A 75 -7.57 2.50 -2.24
CA CYS A 75 -7.15 2.58 -3.64
C CYS A 75 -8.32 2.33 -4.60
N VAL A 76 -9.12 1.30 -4.35
CA VAL A 76 -10.29 0.98 -5.18
C VAL A 76 -11.29 2.15 -5.19
N ASP A 77 -11.58 2.72 -4.03
CA ASP A 77 -12.51 3.86 -3.91
C ASP A 77 -11.98 5.11 -4.63
N PHE A 78 -10.67 5.35 -4.56
CA PHE A 78 -10.04 6.43 -5.34
C PHE A 78 -10.27 6.23 -6.83
N TYR A 79 -9.96 5.04 -7.38
CA TYR A 79 -10.11 4.78 -8.81
C TYR A 79 -11.57 4.71 -9.25
N LYS A 80 -12.51 4.32 -8.39
CA LYS A 80 -13.94 4.43 -8.67
C LYS A 80 -14.40 5.89 -8.80
N LYS A 81 -13.97 6.75 -7.88
CA LYS A 81 -14.39 8.17 -7.86
C LYS A 81 -13.75 8.99 -8.98
N GLU A 82 -12.46 8.78 -9.22
CA GLU A 82 -11.70 9.63 -10.15
C GLU A 82 -11.67 9.09 -11.59
N TYR A 83 -11.83 7.78 -11.78
CA TYR A 83 -11.69 7.12 -13.09
C TYR A 83 -12.88 6.24 -13.47
N ASN A 84 -13.99 6.30 -12.72
CA ASN A 84 -15.20 5.50 -12.97
C ASN A 84 -14.92 3.99 -13.06
N LEU A 85 -14.05 3.46 -12.20
CA LEU A 85 -13.72 2.04 -12.20
C LEU A 85 -14.96 1.19 -11.86
N THR A 86 -15.52 0.49 -12.84
CA THR A 86 -16.71 -0.36 -12.68
C THR A 86 -16.39 -1.81 -12.34
N LYS A 87 -15.16 -2.24 -12.62
CA LYS A 87 -14.71 -3.61 -12.40
C LYS A 87 -14.75 -3.97 -10.91
N LYS A 88 -15.39 -5.09 -10.58
CA LYS A 88 -15.32 -5.68 -9.24
C LYS A 88 -13.94 -6.29 -9.03
N ILE A 89 -13.20 -5.76 -8.07
CA ILE A 89 -11.91 -6.28 -7.64
C ILE A 89 -11.95 -6.63 -6.16
N LYS A 90 -11.32 -7.75 -5.80
CA LYS A 90 -11.36 -8.29 -4.43
C LYS A 90 -9.97 -8.31 -3.82
N PHE A 91 -9.87 -7.89 -2.57
CA PHE A 91 -8.64 -8.00 -1.82
C PHE A 91 -8.20 -9.46 -1.67
N GLY A 92 -6.92 -9.70 -1.90
CA GLY A 92 -6.25 -10.98 -1.64
C GLY A 92 -4.75 -10.81 -1.73
N HIS A 93 -3.99 -11.63 -1.00
CA HIS A 93 -2.53 -11.57 -1.06
C HIS A 93 -2.03 -11.99 -2.46
N ASN A 94 -1.18 -11.16 -3.05
CA ASN A 94 -0.66 -11.34 -4.41
C ASN A 94 -1.73 -11.28 -5.53
N ASN A 95 -2.95 -10.86 -5.23
CA ASN A 95 -3.90 -10.51 -6.27
C ASN A 95 -3.45 -9.24 -6.97
N VAL A 96 -3.46 -9.26 -8.30
CA VAL A 96 -2.99 -8.17 -9.15
C VAL A 96 -4.10 -7.73 -10.08
N TYR A 97 -4.32 -6.44 -10.14
CA TYR A 97 -5.31 -5.83 -11.02
C TYR A 97 -4.68 -4.68 -11.80
N THR A 98 -4.95 -4.62 -13.09
CA THR A 98 -4.61 -3.45 -13.89
C THR A 98 -5.68 -2.39 -13.70
N LEU A 99 -5.27 -1.24 -13.22
CA LEU A 99 -6.08 -0.04 -13.03
C LEU A 99 -6.00 0.86 -14.27
N PRO A 100 -6.85 1.90 -14.39
CA PRO A 100 -6.67 2.96 -15.36
C PRO A 100 -5.22 3.51 -15.36
N ASN A 101 -4.76 3.98 -16.50
CA ASN A 101 -3.37 4.44 -16.75
C ASN A 101 -2.30 3.32 -16.65
N ASN A 102 -2.69 2.04 -16.80
CA ASN A 102 -1.81 0.88 -16.73
C ASN A 102 -1.07 0.71 -15.39
N ILE A 103 -1.62 1.25 -14.33
CA ILE A 103 -1.08 1.08 -12.97
C ILE A 103 -1.51 -0.28 -12.42
N LEU A 104 -0.57 -1.02 -11.83
CA LEU A 104 -0.88 -2.30 -11.18
C LEU A 104 -1.25 -2.07 -9.72
N LEU A 105 -2.43 -2.53 -9.29
CA LEU A 105 -2.81 -2.63 -7.88
C LEU A 105 -2.57 -4.05 -7.38
N VAL A 106 -1.74 -4.18 -6.36
CA VAL A 106 -1.36 -5.46 -5.78
C VAL A 106 -1.82 -5.52 -4.33
N GLY A 107 -2.60 -6.55 -3.98
CA GLY A 107 -2.97 -6.82 -2.59
C GLY A 107 -1.84 -7.54 -1.85
N CYS A 108 -1.52 -7.08 -0.65
CA CYS A 108 -0.60 -7.75 0.26
C CYS A 108 -1.21 -7.81 1.66
N TYR A 109 -1.14 -8.97 2.34
CA TYR A 109 -1.57 -9.01 3.73
C TYR A 109 -0.72 -8.08 4.59
N HIS A 110 -1.40 -7.32 5.45
CA HIS A 110 -0.74 -6.48 6.44
C HIS A 110 0.03 -7.36 7.43
N ARG A 111 1.24 -6.93 7.82
CA ARG A 111 2.07 -7.63 8.81
C ARG A 111 1.60 -7.35 10.24
N SER A 112 0.35 -7.68 10.52
CA SER A 112 -0.20 -7.66 11.88
C SER A 112 0.22 -8.94 12.63
N PRO A 113 0.27 -8.93 13.98
CA PRO A 113 0.54 -10.12 14.78
C PRO A 113 -0.35 -11.30 14.39
N ARG A 114 -1.65 -11.06 14.16
CA ARG A 114 -2.59 -12.09 13.71
C ARG A 114 -2.18 -12.76 12.41
N ASN A 115 -1.80 -11.97 11.39
CA ASN A 115 -1.43 -12.52 10.09
C ASN A 115 -0.07 -13.23 10.12
N VAL A 116 0.86 -12.77 10.96
CA VAL A 116 2.15 -13.42 11.17
C VAL A 116 1.97 -14.73 11.90
N ASN A 117 1.24 -14.74 13.02
CA ASN A 117 1.04 -15.92 13.87
C ASN A 117 0.24 -17.02 13.16
N THR A 118 -0.67 -16.65 12.23
CA THR A 118 -1.43 -17.61 11.41
C THR A 118 -0.71 -18.02 10.12
N GLY A 119 0.54 -17.59 9.91
CA GLY A 119 1.33 -17.92 8.72
C GLY A 119 0.84 -17.32 7.40
N ARG A 120 -0.17 -16.43 7.44
CA ARG A 120 -0.70 -15.75 6.25
C ARG A 120 0.35 -14.91 5.56
N ILE A 121 1.18 -14.20 6.35
CA ILE A 121 2.29 -13.39 5.86
C ILE A 121 3.52 -13.64 6.72
N ASN A 122 4.68 -13.64 6.10
CA ASN A 122 5.97 -13.62 6.76
C ASN A 122 6.94 -12.76 5.94
N GLU A 123 8.15 -12.55 6.48
CA GLU A 123 9.15 -11.72 5.84
C GLU A 123 9.50 -12.23 4.42
N ARG A 124 9.66 -13.55 4.25
CA ARG A 124 10.00 -14.17 2.96
C ARG A 124 8.92 -13.89 1.90
N LYS A 125 7.63 -14.14 2.23
CA LYS A 125 6.51 -13.90 1.32
C LYS A 125 6.44 -12.43 0.92
N MET A 126 6.66 -11.52 1.86
CA MET A 126 6.64 -10.08 1.63
C MET A 126 7.81 -9.61 0.75
N THR A 127 9.01 -10.12 1.02
CA THR A 127 10.21 -9.83 0.21
C THR A 127 10.06 -10.35 -1.22
N LEU A 128 9.51 -11.55 -1.41
CA LEU A 128 9.25 -12.10 -2.74
C LEU A 128 8.25 -11.24 -3.52
N LEU A 129 7.18 -10.79 -2.87
CA LEU A 129 6.20 -9.90 -3.49
C LEU A 129 6.86 -8.58 -3.90
N PHE A 130 7.61 -7.93 -3.02
CA PHE A 130 8.31 -6.69 -3.35
C PHE A 130 9.31 -6.89 -4.48
N ASN A 131 10.13 -7.94 -4.47
CA ASN A 131 11.08 -8.23 -5.55
C ASN A 131 10.40 -8.45 -6.90
N LYS A 132 9.23 -9.12 -6.91
CA LYS A 132 8.45 -9.35 -8.13
C LYS A 132 8.04 -8.05 -8.79
N PHE A 133 7.50 -7.11 -8.02
CA PHE A 133 6.95 -5.86 -8.56
C PHE A 133 7.99 -4.74 -8.69
N PHE A 134 9.03 -4.75 -7.87
CA PHE A 134 10.11 -3.76 -7.98
C PHE A 134 10.95 -3.92 -9.27
N LYS A 135 10.95 -5.08 -9.88
CA LYS A 135 11.58 -5.30 -11.19
C LYS A 135 10.86 -4.65 -12.36
N LEU A 136 9.61 -4.19 -12.14
CA LEU A 136 8.77 -3.56 -13.17
C LEU A 136 8.94 -2.03 -13.25
N ILE A 137 9.74 -1.45 -12.36
CA ILE A 137 9.91 0.00 -12.22
C ILE A 137 11.36 0.46 -12.43
#